data_0494b3270fcc8348527ee1de9e95a221
#
_entry.id   0494b3270fcc8348527ee1de9e95a221
#
_cell.length_a   1.000
_cell.length_b   1.000
_cell.length_c   1.000
_cell.angle_alpha   90.00
_cell.angle_beta   90.00
_cell.angle_gamma   90.00
#
_symmetry.space_group_name_H-M   'P 1'
#
loop_
_entity.id
_entity.type
_entity.pdbx_description
1 polymer ?
#
loop_
_entity_poly.entity_id
_entity_poly.type
_entity_poly.pdbx_seq_one_letter_code
_entity_poly.pdbx_strand_id
1 'polypeptide(L)'
;DRSQPISLPHQAQSPYSYVLLPVKAYAVLDAVQQLIPLLSDDAQLVLSHNGMGTIEQLRRLLKPTQGLWFLTTTHGALKQSQSVRHTGVGKSVMAALNAAALAQQQAVVNAMDIALGPVQLVEDIQPYLWQKLAINAVINPLTAIHHCKNGALAAAHFDTQINAILQEVCQVAQACGVA
;
A
#
# COMPACT_ATOMS: atom_id res chain seq x y z
N ASP A 1 10.03 -21.84 -5.40
CA ASP A 1 8.62 -21.77 -5.86
C ASP A 1 7.72 -21.90 -4.63
N ARG A 2 7.15 -20.79 -4.16
CA ARG A 2 6.22 -20.78 -3.04
C ARG A 2 4.80 -20.56 -3.57
N SER A 3 4.29 -21.55 -4.30
CA SER A 3 2.87 -21.54 -4.66
C SER A 3 2.06 -22.02 -3.46
N GLN A 4 1.24 -21.15 -2.87
CA GLN A 4 0.24 -21.54 -1.90
C GLN A 4 -1.14 -21.55 -2.56
N PRO A 5 -2.01 -22.52 -2.26
CA PRO A 5 -3.38 -22.51 -2.75
C PRO A 5 -4.11 -21.28 -2.21
N ILE A 6 -4.73 -20.53 -3.10
CA ILE A 6 -5.57 -19.39 -2.73
C ILE A 6 -7.02 -19.89 -2.68
N SER A 7 -7.64 -19.77 -1.49
CA SER A 7 -9.08 -19.98 -1.35
C SER A 7 -9.84 -18.82 -1.98
N LEU A 8 -10.85 -19.13 -2.79
CA LEU A 8 -11.71 -18.09 -3.36
C LEU A 8 -12.60 -17.46 -2.27
N PRO A 9 -13.00 -16.18 -2.41
CA PRO A 9 -13.76 -15.47 -1.39
C PRO A 9 -15.05 -16.18 -0.92
N HIS A 10 -15.72 -16.89 -1.81
CA HIS A 10 -16.93 -17.65 -1.49
C HIS A 10 -16.68 -18.91 -0.64
N GLN A 11 -15.41 -19.30 -0.46
CA GLN A 11 -14.98 -20.42 0.40
C GLN A 11 -14.48 -19.94 1.76
N ALA A 12 -14.23 -18.65 1.90
CA ALA A 12 -13.83 -18.06 3.19
C ALA A 12 -15.05 -17.96 4.10
N GLN A 13 -14.91 -18.45 5.34
CA GLN A 13 -15.96 -18.33 6.36
C GLN A 13 -15.87 -16.97 7.04
N SER A 14 -16.97 -16.22 7.06
CA SER A 14 -17.10 -15.01 7.89
C SER A 14 -17.40 -15.41 9.35
N PRO A 15 -17.03 -14.56 10.33
CA PRO A 15 -16.40 -13.25 10.18
C PRO A 15 -14.90 -13.32 9.87
N TYR A 16 -14.40 -12.31 9.12
CA TYR A 16 -12.98 -12.20 8.77
C TYR A 16 -12.22 -11.46 9.86
N SER A 17 -11.16 -12.06 10.37
CA SER A 17 -10.28 -11.43 11.37
C SER A 17 -9.09 -10.69 10.75
N TYR A 18 -8.65 -11.09 9.54
CA TYR A 18 -7.54 -10.45 8.83
C TYR A 18 -7.94 -10.20 7.38
N VAL A 19 -7.78 -8.96 6.93
CA VAL A 19 -8.07 -8.56 5.56
C VAL A 19 -6.92 -7.75 5.00
N LEU A 20 -6.32 -8.21 3.90
CA LEU A 20 -5.36 -7.44 3.10
C LEU A 20 -6.09 -6.83 1.90
N LEU A 21 -5.96 -5.51 1.72
CA LEU A 21 -6.66 -4.72 0.71
C LEU A 21 -5.67 -4.14 -0.33
N PRO A 22 -5.21 -4.94 -1.31
CA PRO A 22 -4.30 -4.47 -2.37
C PRO A 22 -5.07 -3.92 -3.57
N VAL A 23 -6.11 -3.14 -3.32
CA VAL A 23 -6.97 -2.53 -4.35
C VAL A 23 -6.48 -1.12 -4.70
N LYS A 24 -6.97 -0.53 -5.79
CA LYS A 24 -6.63 0.86 -6.14
C LYS A 24 -7.25 1.83 -5.13
N ALA A 25 -6.57 2.96 -4.85
CA ALA A 25 -6.99 3.93 -3.85
C ALA A 25 -8.46 4.38 -4.00
N TYR A 26 -8.92 4.60 -5.22
CA TYR A 26 -10.30 4.99 -5.51
C TYR A 26 -11.36 3.92 -5.19
N ALA A 27 -10.95 2.64 -5.09
CA ALA A 27 -11.85 1.52 -4.79
C ALA A 27 -11.82 1.09 -3.32
N VAL A 28 -10.90 1.65 -2.51
CA VAL A 28 -10.68 1.20 -1.12
C VAL A 28 -11.92 1.43 -0.27
N LEU A 29 -12.53 2.60 -0.38
CA LEU A 29 -13.68 2.96 0.47
C LEU A 29 -14.88 2.04 0.22
N ASP A 30 -15.23 1.83 -1.04
CA ASP A 30 -16.32 0.95 -1.45
C ASP A 30 -16.05 -0.51 -1.04
N ALA A 31 -14.80 -0.97 -1.21
CA ALA A 31 -14.41 -2.31 -0.80
C ALA A 31 -14.55 -2.51 0.71
N VAL A 32 -14.11 -1.55 1.52
CA VAL A 32 -14.25 -1.62 2.98
C VAL A 32 -15.72 -1.58 3.40
N GLN A 33 -16.54 -0.73 2.81
CA GLN A 33 -17.99 -0.67 3.11
C GLN A 33 -18.68 -2.02 2.86
N GLN A 34 -18.31 -2.71 1.78
CA GLN A 34 -18.83 -4.05 1.50
C GLN A 34 -18.32 -5.12 2.47
N LEU A 35 -17.13 -4.93 3.03
CA LEU A 35 -16.51 -5.88 3.97
C LEU A 35 -17.00 -5.71 5.40
N ILE A 36 -17.39 -4.51 5.82
CA ILE A 36 -17.80 -4.22 7.22
C ILE A 36 -18.76 -5.26 7.81
N PRO A 37 -19.84 -5.69 7.11
CA PRO A 37 -20.76 -6.70 7.67
C PRO A 37 -20.14 -8.09 7.86
N LEU A 38 -18.98 -8.33 7.27
CA LEU A 38 -18.28 -9.62 7.26
C LEU A 38 -17.07 -9.64 8.20
N LEU A 39 -16.75 -8.50 8.84
CA LEU A 39 -15.58 -8.37 9.71
C LEU A 39 -15.90 -8.83 11.13
N SER A 40 -14.94 -9.49 11.78
CA SER A 40 -14.99 -9.69 13.23
C SER A 40 -14.88 -8.37 13.99
N ASP A 41 -15.26 -8.38 15.26
CA ASP A 41 -15.24 -7.18 16.11
C ASP A 41 -13.83 -6.65 16.36
N ASP A 42 -12.82 -7.51 16.24
CA ASP A 42 -11.39 -7.24 16.41
C ASP A 42 -10.59 -7.34 15.10
N ALA A 43 -11.28 -7.31 13.96
CA ALA A 43 -10.65 -7.48 12.63
C ALA A 43 -9.48 -6.52 12.40
N GLN A 44 -8.47 -7.01 11.70
CA GLN A 44 -7.28 -6.24 11.33
C GLN A 44 -7.26 -6.01 9.82
N LEU A 45 -7.42 -4.75 9.40
CA LEU A 45 -7.41 -4.35 8.00
C LEU A 45 -6.05 -3.77 7.62
N VAL A 46 -5.40 -4.40 6.66
CA VAL A 46 -4.11 -3.96 6.11
C VAL A 46 -4.34 -3.34 4.74
N LEU A 47 -4.21 -2.03 4.65
CA LEU A 47 -4.25 -1.31 3.38
C LEU A 47 -2.94 -1.51 2.63
N SER A 48 -3.00 -1.81 1.34
CA SER A 48 -1.82 -1.91 0.49
C SER A 48 -2.12 -1.37 -0.91
N HIS A 49 -2.11 -0.06 -1.05
CA HIS A 49 -2.37 0.62 -2.32
C HIS A 49 -1.37 1.75 -2.58
N ASN A 50 -1.30 2.19 -3.83
CA ASN A 50 -0.60 3.41 -4.18
C ASN A 50 -1.53 4.61 -3.99
N GLY A 51 -0.97 5.75 -3.60
CA GLY A 51 -1.72 6.98 -3.35
C GLY A 51 -2.02 7.18 -1.86
N MET A 52 -2.63 8.31 -1.56
CA MET A 52 -2.86 8.83 -0.21
C MET A 52 -4.33 9.27 -0.05
N GLY A 53 -4.72 9.69 1.16
CA GLY A 53 -6.03 10.31 1.42
C GLY A 53 -7.15 9.36 1.88
N THR A 54 -6.92 8.05 1.95
CA THR A 54 -7.96 7.07 2.35
C THR A 54 -8.05 6.85 3.86
N ILE A 55 -6.98 7.08 4.60
CA ILE A 55 -6.82 6.67 6.01
C ILE A 55 -7.89 7.28 6.91
N GLU A 56 -8.10 8.60 6.83
CA GLU A 56 -9.03 9.31 7.72
C GLU A 56 -10.51 8.92 7.48
N GLN A 57 -10.86 8.63 6.24
CA GLN A 57 -12.19 8.16 5.90
C GLN A 57 -12.42 6.75 6.45
N LEU A 58 -11.43 5.87 6.37
CA LEU A 58 -11.52 4.50 6.86
C LEU A 58 -11.56 4.44 8.39
N ARG A 59 -10.82 5.31 9.09
CA ARG A 59 -10.89 5.42 10.55
C ARG A 59 -12.31 5.68 11.06
N ARG A 60 -13.12 6.41 10.29
CA ARG A 60 -14.51 6.72 10.66
C ARG A 60 -15.48 5.58 10.40
N LEU A 61 -15.11 4.64 9.54
CA LEU A 61 -15.95 3.49 9.18
C LEU A 61 -15.75 2.29 10.12
N LEU A 62 -14.55 2.15 10.67
CA LEU A 62 -14.19 1.01 11.50
C LEU A 62 -14.66 1.19 12.94
N LYS A 63 -14.95 0.07 13.61
CA LYS A 63 -15.18 0.03 15.06
C LYS A 63 -13.88 0.39 15.81
N PRO A 64 -13.95 0.98 16.99
CA PRO A 64 -12.77 1.27 17.82
C PRO A 64 -11.91 0.04 18.13
N THR A 65 -12.49 -1.15 18.11
CA THR A 65 -11.83 -2.45 18.35
C THR A 65 -11.15 -3.02 17.11
N GLN A 66 -11.44 -2.48 15.92
CA GLN A 66 -10.86 -2.96 14.67
C GLN A 66 -9.55 -2.23 14.37
N GLY A 67 -8.51 -3.01 14.02
CA GLY A 67 -7.20 -2.49 13.68
C GLY A 67 -7.12 -2.00 12.23
N LEU A 68 -6.50 -0.85 12.04
CA LEU A 68 -6.19 -0.31 10.73
C LEU A 68 -4.68 -0.20 10.56
N TRP A 69 -4.18 -0.71 9.44
CA TRP A 69 -2.76 -0.75 9.08
C TRP A 69 -2.55 -0.17 7.69
N PHE A 70 -1.37 0.35 7.46
CA PHE A 70 -0.89 0.61 6.10
C PHE A 70 0.39 -0.16 5.83
N LEU A 71 0.43 -0.83 4.70
CA LEU A 71 1.60 -1.54 4.19
C LEU A 71 1.96 -0.97 2.81
N THR A 72 3.20 -0.58 2.65
CA THR A 72 3.74 -0.19 1.35
C THR A 72 4.88 -1.12 0.96
N THR A 73 5.01 -1.39 -0.34
CA THR A 73 6.07 -2.27 -0.85
C THR A 73 6.71 -1.68 -2.09
N THR A 74 8.02 -1.93 -2.24
CA THR A 74 8.79 -1.60 -3.43
C THR A 74 9.08 -2.83 -4.30
N HIS A 75 8.51 -3.99 -3.97
CA HIS A 75 8.60 -5.18 -4.82
C HIS A 75 7.99 -4.91 -6.20
N GLY A 76 8.69 -5.39 -7.22
CA GLY A 76 8.20 -5.36 -8.59
C GLY A 76 7.48 -6.65 -8.96
N ALA A 77 6.33 -6.53 -9.60
CA ALA A 77 5.57 -7.66 -10.11
C ALA A 77 5.00 -7.35 -11.50
N LEU A 78 5.10 -8.31 -12.39
CA LEU A 78 4.53 -8.24 -13.74
C LEU A 78 3.44 -9.30 -13.89
N LYS A 79 2.22 -8.84 -14.18
CA LYS A 79 1.11 -9.72 -14.49
C LYS A 79 1.28 -10.26 -15.93
N GLN A 80 1.25 -11.56 -16.08
CA GLN A 80 1.14 -12.29 -17.34
C GLN A 80 -0.26 -12.92 -17.42
N SER A 81 -0.63 -13.52 -18.55
CA SER A 81 -2.01 -13.98 -18.75
C SER A 81 -2.59 -14.83 -17.60
N GLN A 82 -1.83 -15.79 -17.09
CA GLN A 82 -2.26 -16.71 -16.01
C GLN A 82 -1.25 -16.79 -14.85
N SER A 83 -0.28 -15.90 -14.81
CA SER A 83 0.75 -15.90 -13.78
C SER A 83 1.17 -14.47 -13.40
N VAL A 84 1.78 -14.35 -12.23
CA VAL A 84 2.44 -13.13 -11.79
C VAL A 84 3.92 -13.42 -11.63
N ARG A 85 4.76 -12.71 -12.36
CA ARG A 85 6.20 -12.82 -12.23
C ARG A 85 6.72 -11.75 -11.26
N HIS A 86 7.41 -12.17 -10.21
CA HIS A 86 8.15 -11.27 -9.34
C HIS A 86 9.40 -10.77 -10.09
N THR A 87 9.48 -9.48 -10.40
CA THR A 87 10.50 -8.88 -11.27
C THR A 87 11.56 -8.10 -10.54
N GLY A 88 11.34 -7.78 -9.28
CA GLY A 88 12.30 -7.05 -8.46
C GLY A 88 12.09 -7.29 -6.97
N VAL A 89 13.16 -7.64 -6.28
CA VAL A 89 13.17 -7.74 -4.82
C VAL A 89 13.19 -6.33 -4.25
N GLY A 90 12.19 -6.03 -3.43
CA GLY A 90 12.05 -4.73 -2.76
C GLY A 90 11.98 -4.90 -1.25
N LYS A 91 11.46 -3.88 -0.59
CA LYS A 91 11.18 -3.87 0.86
C LYS A 91 9.69 -3.65 1.08
N SER A 92 9.16 -4.29 2.10
CA SER A 92 7.80 -4.02 2.60
C SER A 92 7.91 -3.31 3.95
N VAL A 93 7.17 -2.22 4.09
CA VAL A 93 7.13 -1.41 5.31
C VAL A 93 5.69 -1.26 5.74
N MET A 94 5.40 -1.42 7.04
CA MET A 94 4.05 -1.24 7.55
C MET A 94 4.03 -0.47 8.87
N ALA A 95 2.89 0.17 9.15
CA ALA A 95 2.64 0.83 10.42
C ALA A 95 1.20 0.59 10.89
N ALA A 96 1.03 0.57 12.20
CA ALA A 96 -0.28 0.63 12.84
C ALA A 96 -0.83 2.05 12.75
N LEU A 97 -2.11 2.18 12.43
CA LEU A 97 -2.75 3.49 12.26
C LEU A 97 -3.72 3.84 13.41
N ASN A 98 -4.00 2.89 14.30
CA ASN A 98 -4.84 3.11 15.48
C ASN A 98 -4.44 2.19 16.65
N ALA A 99 -5.01 2.43 17.84
CA ALA A 99 -4.69 1.69 19.06
C ALA A 99 -5.04 0.20 18.97
N ALA A 100 -6.14 -0.16 18.29
CA ALA A 100 -6.54 -1.56 18.11
C ALA A 100 -5.54 -2.34 17.25
N ALA A 101 -4.92 -1.68 16.26
CA ALA A 101 -3.82 -2.25 15.49
C ALA A 101 -2.60 -2.47 16.40
N LEU A 102 -2.18 -1.47 17.16
CA LEU A 102 -1.04 -1.59 18.06
C LEU A 102 -1.21 -2.76 19.05
N ALA A 103 -2.41 -2.99 19.56
CA ALA A 103 -2.70 -4.10 20.48
C ALA A 103 -2.48 -5.49 19.84
N GLN A 104 -2.57 -5.60 18.53
CA GLN A 104 -2.39 -6.85 17.77
C GLN A 104 -1.07 -6.90 16.97
N GLN A 105 -0.14 -6.00 17.29
CA GLN A 105 1.06 -5.74 16.48
C GLN A 105 1.83 -7.01 16.13
N GLN A 106 2.15 -7.82 17.14
CA GLN A 106 3.00 -9.01 16.92
C GLN A 106 2.33 -10.02 15.97
N ALA A 107 1.03 -10.27 16.16
CA ALA A 107 0.29 -11.23 15.35
C ALA A 107 0.17 -10.78 13.90
N VAL A 108 -0.17 -9.51 13.67
CA VAL A 108 -0.34 -8.95 12.31
C VAL A 108 0.99 -8.87 11.57
N VAL A 109 2.05 -8.38 12.22
CA VAL A 109 3.39 -8.31 11.60
C VAL A 109 3.88 -9.70 11.22
N ASN A 110 3.75 -10.69 12.10
CA ASN A 110 4.15 -12.06 11.79
C ASN A 110 3.37 -12.64 10.60
N ALA A 111 2.05 -12.39 10.53
CA ALA A 111 1.23 -12.85 9.42
C ALA A 111 1.65 -12.21 8.09
N MET A 112 1.94 -10.90 8.10
CA MET A 112 2.40 -10.19 6.91
C MET A 112 3.81 -10.58 6.50
N ASP A 113 4.69 -10.85 7.45
CA ASP A 113 6.06 -11.33 7.20
C ASP A 113 6.07 -12.69 6.49
N ILE A 114 5.22 -13.60 6.93
CA ILE A 114 5.04 -14.91 6.29
C ILE A 114 4.47 -14.75 4.86
N ALA A 115 3.51 -13.84 4.67
CA ALA A 115 2.80 -13.70 3.40
C ALA A 115 3.61 -12.94 2.33
N LEU A 116 4.38 -11.92 2.73
CA LEU A 116 5.00 -10.95 1.81
C LEU A 116 6.54 -10.95 1.86
N GLY A 117 7.15 -11.75 2.72
CA GLY A 117 8.59 -11.70 3.02
C GLY A 117 8.91 -10.60 4.05
N PRO A 118 10.17 -10.28 4.33
CA PRO A 118 10.52 -9.42 5.44
C PRO A 118 9.77 -8.10 5.42
N VAL A 119 8.99 -7.84 6.49
CA VAL A 119 8.22 -6.62 6.68
C VAL A 119 8.84 -5.80 7.80
N GLN A 120 9.24 -4.58 7.49
CA GLN A 120 9.73 -3.63 8.48
C GLN A 120 8.54 -2.90 9.12
N LEU A 121 8.39 -3.04 10.43
CA LEU A 121 7.45 -2.22 11.18
C LEU A 121 8.07 -0.86 11.51
N VAL A 122 7.29 0.21 11.32
CA VAL A 122 7.68 1.59 11.63
C VAL A 122 6.59 2.27 12.46
N GLU A 123 6.93 3.33 13.17
CA GLU A 123 5.97 4.14 13.92
C GLU A 123 5.15 5.04 13.02
N ASP A 124 5.79 5.64 12.01
CA ASP A 124 5.15 6.51 11.02
C ASP A 124 5.38 6.00 9.61
N ILE A 125 4.29 5.78 8.89
CA ILE A 125 4.30 5.36 7.49
C ILE A 125 4.41 6.54 6.51
N GLN A 126 4.12 7.76 6.95
CA GLN A 126 4.01 8.92 6.05
C GLN A 126 5.27 9.17 5.21
N PRO A 127 6.49 9.16 5.77
CA PRO A 127 7.70 9.37 4.96
C PRO A 127 7.82 8.37 3.81
N TYR A 128 7.47 7.10 4.03
CA TYR A 128 7.52 6.05 3.02
C TYR A 128 6.45 6.21 1.94
N LEU A 129 5.26 6.69 2.32
CA LEU A 129 4.18 6.97 1.36
C LEU A 129 4.55 8.17 0.48
N TRP A 130 5.10 9.23 1.06
CA TRP A 130 5.54 10.41 0.30
C TRP A 130 6.71 10.10 -0.63
N GLN A 131 7.70 9.33 -0.17
CA GLN A 131 8.80 8.86 -1.02
C GLN A 131 8.27 8.06 -2.21
N LYS A 132 7.33 7.16 -1.98
CA LYS A 132 6.71 6.37 -3.05
C LYS A 132 5.87 7.24 -3.98
N LEU A 133 5.15 8.22 -3.44
CA LEU A 133 4.40 9.18 -4.23
C LEU A 133 5.32 10.00 -5.13
N ALA A 134 6.43 10.50 -4.62
CA ALA A 134 7.41 11.25 -5.40
C ALA A 134 7.92 10.45 -6.62
N ILE A 135 8.29 9.19 -6.40
CA ILE A 135 8.71 8.30 -7.49
C ILE A 135 7.59 8.11 -8.52
N ASN A 136 6.37 7.83 -8.06
CA ASN A 136 5.22 7.59 -8.95
C ASN A 136 4.78 8.86 -9.69
N ALA A 137 4.85 10.03 -9.06
CA ALA A 137 4.54 11.32 -9.65
C ALA A 137 5.48 11.68 -10.81
N VAL A 138 6.71 11.20 -10.76
CA VAL A 138 7.68 11.34 -11.86
C VAL A 138 7.45 10.27 -12.93
N ILE A 139 7.49 8.99 -12.53
CA ILE A 139 7.55 7.89 -13.49
C ILE A 139 6.26 7.76 -14.28
N ASN A 140 5.09 7.77 -13.61
CA ASN A 140 3.83 7.46 -14.27
C ASN A 140 3.44 8.48 -15.35
N PRO A 141 3.43 9.79 -15.11
CA PRO A 141 3.07 10.76 -16.14
C PRO A 141 4.13 10.85 -17.24
N LEU A 142 5.42 10.90 -16.89
CA LEU A 142 6.45 11.07 -17.93
C LEU A 142 6.52 9.85 -18.87
N THR A 143 6.43 8.64 -18.36
CA THR A 143 6.40 7.44 -19.23
C THR A 143 5.15 7.37 -20.09
N ALA A 144 4.00 7.82 -19.56
CA ALA A 144 2.76 7.88 -20.32
C ALA A 144 2.81 8.94 -21.44
N ILE A 145 3.29 10.15 -21.13
CA ILE A 145 3.39 11.26 -22.10
C ILE A 145 4.40 10.94 -23.22
N HIS A 146 5.56 10.40 -22.83
CA HIS A 146 6.65 10.13 -23.77
C HIS A 146 6.61 8.71 -24.39
N HIS A 147 5.59 7.90 -24.06
CA HIS A 147 5.43 6.52 -24.52
C HIS A 147 6.70 5.67 -24.36
N CYS A 148 7.40 5.82 -23.24
CA CYS A 148 8.69 5.17 -23.00
C CYS A 148 8.68 4.27 -21.76
N LYS A 149 9.70 3.43 -21.64
CA LYS A 149 9.91 2.61 -20.43
C LYS A 149 10.54 3.44 -19.31
N ASN A 150 10.35 3.04 -18.04
CA ASN A 150 10.89 3.72 -16.86
C ASN A 150 12.40 4.03 -16.99
N GLY A 151 13.18 3.08 -17.47
CA GLY A 151 14.63 3.26 -17.64
C GLY A 151 15.03 4.36 -18.64
N ALA A 152 14.18 4.74 -19.57
CA ALA A 152 14.44 5.83 -20.51
C ALA A 152 14.48 7.20 -19.81
N LEU A 153 13.83 7.34 -18.65
CA LEU A 153 13.82 8.57 -17.87
C LEU A 153 15.18 8.90 -17.22
N ALA A 154 16.14 7.99 -17.28
CA ALA A 154 17.52 8.25 -16.85
C ALA A 154 18.30 9.16 -17.83
N ALA A 155 17.75 9.51 -18.99
CA ALA A 155 18.38 10.39 -19.96
C ALA A 155 18.32 11.85 -19.49
N ALA A 156 19.42 12.57 -19.59
CA ALA A 156 19.61 13.93 -19.06
C ALA A 156 18.56 14.96 -19.53
N HIS A 157 17.94 14.75 -20.69
CA HIS A 157 16.90 15.66 -21.18
C HIS A 157 15.61 15.64 -20.33
N PHE A 158 15.42 14.64 -19.46
CA PHE A 158 14.31 14.58 -18.51
C PHE A 158 14.59 15.30 -17.19
N ASP A 159 15.85 15.60 -16.86
CA ASP A 159 16.27 16.10 -15.55
C ASP A 159 15.48 17.35 -15.11
N THR A 160 15.25 18.29 -16.03
CA THR A 160 14.50 19.53 -15.73
C THR A 160 13.06 19.21 -15.32
N GLN A 161 12.38 18.32 -16.04
CA GLN A 161 10.99 17.94 -15.73
C GLN A 161 10.92 17.13 -14.44
N ILE A 162 11.83 16.19 -14.26
CA ILE A 162 11.92 15.37 -13.03
C ILE A 162 12.12 16.28 -11.82
N ASN A 163 13.07 17.20 -11.87
CA ASN A 163 13.37 18.10 -10.75
C ASN A 163 12.18 19.03 -10.44
N ALA A 164 11.49 19.54 -11.45
CA ALA A 164 10.30 20.38 -11.24
C ALA A 164 9.20 19.60 -10.51
N ILE A 165 8.89 18.38 -10.94
CA ILE A 165 7.87 17.51 -10.29
C ILE A 165 8.29 17.18 -8.85
N LEU A 166 9.55 16.83 -8.62
CA LEU A 166 10.03 16.51 -7.27
C LEU A 166 9.96 17.73 -6.33
N GLN A 167 10.28 18.93 -6.83
CA GLN A 167 10.15 20.17 -6.06
C GLN A 167 8.70 20.41 -5.63
N GLU A 168 7.73 20.25 -6.52
CA GLU A 168 6.31 20.38 -6.19
C GLU A 168 5.88 19.36 -5.14
N VAL A 169 6.27 18.09 -5.29
CA VAL A 169 5.96 17.04 -4.30
C VAL A 169 6.57 17.38 -2.95
N CYS A 170 7.82 17.84 -2.89
CA CYS A 170 8.47 18.25 -1.64
C CYS A 170 7.75 19.44 -0.97
N GLN A 171 7.34 20.45 -1.74
CA GLN A 171 6.60 21.59 -1.21
C GLN A 171 5.27 21.17 -0.58
N VAL A 172 4.53 20.27 -1.26
CA VAL A 172 3.25 19.76 -0.73
C VAL A 172 3.49 18.89 0.51
N ALA A 173 4.51 18.03 0.50
CA ALA A 173 4.87 17.20 1.66
C ALA A 173 5.19 18.06 2.89
N GLN A 174 6.00 19.12 2.71
CA GLN A 174 6.32 20.08 3.78
C GLN A 174 5.07 20.80 4.30
N ALA A 175 4.17 21.23 3.41
CA ALA A 175 2.90 21.84 3.80
C ALA A 175 2.00 20.86 4.59
N CYS A 176 2.15 19.54 4.37
CA CYS A 176 1.49 18.48 5.13
C CYS A 176 2.25 18.06 6.40
N GLY A 177 3.34 18.73 6.76
CA GLY A 177 4.13 18.45 7.97
C GLY A 177 5.06 17.24 7.86
N VAL A 178 5.36 16.79 6.65
CA VAL A 178 6.32 15.69 6.39
C VAL A 178 7.65 16.32 5.93
N ALA A 179 8.73 15.99 6.66
CA ALA A 179 10.09 16.46 6.39
C ALA A 179 10.84 15.58 5.39
#